data_0239c8f79e365f4d1ba71e5e64e5f52e
#
_entry.id   0239c8f79e365f4d1ba71e5e64e5f52e
#
_cell.length_a   1.000
_cell.length_b   1.000
_cell.length_c   1.000
_cell.angle_alpha   90.00
_cell.angle_beta   90.00
_cell.angle_gamma   90.00
#
_symmetry.space_group_name_H-M   'P 1'
#
loop_
_entity.id
_entity.type
_entity.pdbx_description
1 polymer ?
#
loop_
_entity_poly.entity_id
_entity_poly.type
_entity_poly.pdbx_seq_one_letter_code
_entity_poly.pdbx_strand_id
1 'polypeptide(L)'
;MMPTVTTGGESGKQLVAFRADASVKIGTGHVMRCLTLADELRRSGYTCVFICRLADGELTSEIVRRGHRVTTLPCISSTSKTPDLSRSDSWLGTTFQRDAQETISALVDLEIPPEWLVVDHYGIDTHWESEVAPFVGQILVIDDLANRPHSCSVLLDQNLYQQMNERYEHLVDPGCIALLGPQYALLRSEFQQARSFLRPRTGEVERLFVFFGGIDRDNMTSLALRAISRLSDLNLSGDVVVGSGNPHLTEVERLTQSLGNFHLHVQSGDIARLMSSADLSIGAGGTTTWERAYLGLPSISVVVAENQREMTDAAARAGVCISLGWFEQVSETSIAEAIRSAVASPQVMRKMSRQELAISAPEHQTGTSLVARVLMQRSKVAV
;
A
#
# COMPACT_ATOMS: atom_id res chain seq x y z
N MET A 1 -51.59 -27.61 18.00
CA MET A 1 -50.18 -27.69 17.58
C MET A 1 -49.82 -26.37 16.89
N MET A 2 -49.18 -25.47 17.62
CA MET A 2 -48.63 -24.21 17.05
C MET A 2 -47.21 -24.49 16.58
N PRO A 3 -46.77 -23.95 15.44
CA PRO A 3 -45.39 -24.07 15.02
C PRO A 3 -44.53 -23.17 15.86
N THR A 4 -43.50 -23.72 16.50
CA THR A 4 -42.38 -23.01 17.12
C THR A 4 -41.60 -22.27 16.07
N VAL A 5 -41.64 -20.92 16.14
CA VAL A 5 -40.74 -20.03 15.40
C VAL A 5 -39.36 -20.18 16.03
N THR A 6 -38.46 -20.86 15.32
CA THR A 6 -37.04 -20.84 15.62
C THR A 6 -36.53 -19.42 15.27
N THR A 7 -36.29 -18.63 16.27
CA THR A 7 -35.50 -17.40 16.16
C THR A 7 -34.09 -17.77 15.74
N GLY A 8 -33.77 -17.50 14.48
CA GLY A 8 -32.40 -17.56 13.97
C GLY A 8 -31.58 -16.57 14.81
N GLY A 9 -30.58 -17.07 15.53
CA GLY A 9 -29.67 -16.25 16.31
C GLY A 9 -29.04 -15.21 15.39
N GLU A 10 -29.17 -13.94 15.74
CA GLU A 10 -28.36 -12.87 15.20
C GLU A 10 -26.90 -13.23 15.52
N SER A 11 -26.16 -13.70 14.54
CA SER A 11 -24.71 -13.82 14.58
C SER A 11 -24.20 -12.44 14.98
N GLY A 12 -23.63 -12.30 16.21
CA GLY A 12 -23.11 -11.03 16.70
C GLY A 12 -22.21 -10.39 15.65
N LYS A 13 -22.48 -9.14 15.31
CA LYS A 13 -21.71 -8.38 14.31
C LYS A 13 -20.27 -8.29 14.78
N GLN A 14 -19.35 -8.96 14.12
CA GLN A 14 -17.91 -8.86 14.38
C GLN A 14 -17.41 -7.49 13.91
N LEU A 15 -16.74 -6.75 14.79
CA LEU A 15 -16.28 -5.39 14.54
C LEU A 15 -14.74 -5.32 14.48
N VAL A 16 -14.23 -4.63 13.47
CA VAL A 16 -12.81 -4.29 13.32
C VAL A 16 -12.66 -2.79 13.25
N ALA A 17 -11.84 -2.22 14.13
CA ALA A 17 -11.46 -0.82 14.10
C ALA A 17 -10.13 -0.62 13.39
N PHE A 18 -9.97 0.50 12.72
CA PHE A 18 -8.74 0.89 12.01
C PHE A 18 -8.29 2.25 12.51
N ARG A 19 -7.05 2.34 13.04
CA ARG A 19 -6.38 3.61 13.35
C ARG A 19 -5.36 3.90 12.28
N ALA A 20 -5.69 4.82 11.36
CA ALA A 20 -4.81 5.23 10.26
C ALA A 20 -5.14 6.66 9.84
N ASP A 21 -4.11 7.42 9.46
CA ASP A 21 -4.24 8.80 9.01
C ASP A 21 -3.78 8.97 7.57
N ALA A 22 -4.36 9.96 6.89
CA ALA A 22 -3.89 10.48 5.62
C ALA A 22 -3.74 11.99 5.72
N SER A 23 -2.71 12.53 5.11
CA SER A 23 -2.50 13.98 4.99
C SER A 23 -1.54 14.30 3.85
N VAL A 24 -1.43 15.58 3.49
CA VAL A 24 -0.40 16.04 2.55
C VAL A 24 1.01 15.66 3.01
N LYS A 25 1.26 15.58 4.33
CA LYS A 25 2.56 15.21 4.92
C LYS A 25 2.79 13.69 4.93
N ILE A 26 1.79 12.93 5.38
CA ILE A 26 1.88 11.46 5.57
C ILE A 26 1.68 10.73 4.24
N GLY A 27 0.92 11.31 3.33
CA GLY A 27 0.44 10.66 2.11
C GLY A 27 -0.86 9.86 2.36
N THR A 28 -1.31 9.18 1.33
CA THR A 28 -2.59 8.43 1.33
C THR A 28 -2.42 6.92 1.54
N GLY A 29 -1.19 6.43 1.50
CA GLY A 29 -0.87 5.00 1.45
C GLY A 29 -1.43 4.19 2.62
N HIS A 30 -1.33 4.71 3.85
CA HIS A 30 -1.81 4.05 5.06
C HIS A 30 -3.32 3.80 5.02
N VAL A 31 -4.11 4.85 4.78
CA VAL A 31 -5.57 4.71 4.70
C VAL A 31 -5.97 3.81 3.51
N MET A 32 -5.29 3.91 2.36
CA MET A 32 -5.63 3.11 1.19
C MET A 32 -5.36 1.62 1.38
N ARG A 33 -4.26 1.23 2.05
CA ARG A 33 -4.00 -0.19 2.35
C ARG A 33 -4.92 -0.71 3.45
N CYS A 34 -5.25 0.10 4.45
CA CYS A 34 -6.27 -0.23 5.45
C CYS A 34 -7.66 -0.42 4.82
N LEU A 35 -8.07 0.45 3.90
CA LEU A 35 -9.32 0.32 3.14
C LEU A 35 -9.36 -0.98 2.33
N THR A 36 -8.24 -1.39 1.76
CA THR A 36 -8.14 -2.66 1.03
C THR A 36 -8.42 -3.86 1.94
N LEU A 37 -7.86 -3.87 3.16
CA LEU A 37 -8.12 -4.91 4.15
C LEU A 37 -9.56 -4.84 4.68
N ALA A 38 -10.08 -3.64 4.94
CA ALA A 38 -11.45 -3.43 5.41
C ALA A 38 -12.49 -3.92 4.39
N ASP A 39 -12.27 -3.67 3.10
CA ASP A 39 -13.14 -4.18 2.02
C ASP A 39 -13.19 -5.72 1.99
N GLU A 40 -12.07 -6.40 2.24
CA GLU A 40 -12.00 -7.86 2.30
C GLU A 40 -12.70 -8.41 3.54
N LEU A 41 -12.46 -7.81 4.71
CA LEU A 41 -13.12 -8.18 5.96
C LEU A 41 -14.64 -7.98 5.87
N ARG A 42 -15.10 -6.90 5.22
CA ARG A 42 -16.53 -6.65 5.00
C ARG A 42 -17.16 -7.71 4.10
N ARG A 43 -16.47 -8.19 3.05
CA ARG A 43 -16.96 -9.32 2.23
C ARG A 43 -17.09 -10.59 3.05
N SER A 44 -16.28 -10.72 4.11
CA SER A 44 -16.32 -11.83 5.06
C SER A 44 -17.33 -11.64 6.20
N GLY A 45 -18.14 -10.57 6.18
CA GLY A 45 -19.22 -10.34 7.15
C GLY A 45 -18.86 -9.41 8.32
N TYR A 46 -17.64 -8.88 8.38
CA TYR A 46 -17.23 -7.95 9.43
C TYR A 46 -17.76 -6.52 9.18
N THR A 47 -18.05 -5.81 10.25
CA THR A 47 -18.23 -4.36 10.22
C THR A 47 -16.87 -3.69 10.45
N CYS A 48 -16.55 -2.67 9.64
CA CYS A 48 -15.30 -1.93 9.78
C CYS A 48 -15.58 -0.46 10.12
N VAL A 49 -14.84 0.08 11.09
CA VAL A 49 -14.88 1.49 11.48
C VAL A 49 -13.47 2.06 11.45
N PHE A 50 -13.31 3.23 10.87
CA PHE A 50 -12.05 3.96 10.82
C PHE A 50 -12.03 5.04 11.89
N ILE A 51 -10.89 5.21 12.53
CA ILE A 51 -10.60 6.29 13.49
C ILE A 51 -9.45 7.07 12.88
N CYS A 52 -9.75 8.27 12.35
CA CYS A 52 -8.79 9.09 11.60
C CYS A 52 -8.70 10.48 12.19
N ARG A 53 -7.49 11.03 12.33
CA ARG A 53 -7.30 12.43 12.71
C ARG A 53 -7.49 13.32 11.49
N LEU A 54 -8.27 14.39 11.66
CA LEU A 54 -8.47 15.37 10.60
C LEU A 54 -7.19 16.16 10.31
N ALA A 55 -6.85 16.23 9.02
CA ALA A 55 -5.70 16.97 8.50
C ALA A 55 -5.93 17.35 7.03
N ASP A 56 -5.16 18.31 6.51
CA ASP A 56 -5.22 18.64 5.08
C ASP A 56 -4.83 17.43 4.22
N GLY A 57 -5.69 17.06 3.27
CA GLY A 57 -5.49 15.90 2.40
C GLY A 57 -5.96 14.57 3.02
N GLU A 58 -6.81 14.61 4.07
CA GLU A 58 -7.43 13.43 4.66
C GLU A 58 -8.37 12.70 3.67
N LEU A 59 -8.69 11.43 3.95
CA LEU A 59 -9.47 10.56 3.07
C LEU A 59 -10.80 10.09 3.66
N THR A 60 -11.39 10.81 4.62
CA THR A 60 -12.65 10.40 5.27
C THR A 60 -13.79 10.25 4.27
N SER A 61 -13.87 11.13 3.29
CA SER A 61 -14.86 11.05 2.20
C SER A 61 -14.73 9.74 1.38
N GLU A 62 -13.49 9.29 1.13
CA GLU A 62 -13.24 8.02 0.41
C GLU A 62 -13.62 6.81 1.27
N ILE A 63 -13.35 6.85 2.59
CA ILE A 63 -13.76 5.81 3.53
C ILE A 63 -15.28 5.64 3.51
N VAL A 64 -16.02 6.76 3.62
CA VAL A 64 -17.49 6.77 3.59
C VAL A 64 -18.01 6.30 2.21
N ARG A 65 -17.42 6.76 1.12
CA ARG A 65 -17.79 6.36 -0.25
C ARG A 65 -17.67 4.84 -0.44
N ARG A 66 -16.66 4.20 0.20
CA ARG A 66 -16.52 2.73 0.18
C ARG A 66 -17.45 2.00 1.14
N GLY A 67 -18.29 2.74 1.88
CA GLY A 67 -19.33 2.19 2.76
C GLY A 67 -18.81 1.75 4.14
N HIS A 68 -17.68 2.29 4.59
CA HIS A 68 -17.19 2.11 5.96
C HIS A 68 -17.57 3.30 6.84
N ARG A 69 -17.72 3.03 8.14
CA ARG A 69 -17.93 4.09 9.13
C ARG A 69 -16.61 4.79 9.42
N VAL A 70 -16.66 6.09 9.74
CA VAL A 70 -15.47 6.85 10.17
C VAL A 70 -15.82 7.69 11.40
N THR A 71 -14.96 7.63 12.41
CA THR A 71 -14.93 8.53 13.56
C THR A 71 -13.72 9.43 13.42
N THR A 72 -13.93 10.74 13.46
CA THR A 72 -12.83 11.70 13.27
C THR A 72 -12.30 12.17 14.61
N LEU A 73 -10.97 12.13 14.77
CA LEU A 73 -10.27 12.78 15.87
C LEU A 73 -10.03 14.25 15.53
N PRO A 74 -10.03 15.15 16.54
CA PRO A 74 -9.91 16.58 16.30
C PRO A 74 -8.62 16.95 15.55
N CYS A 75 -8.73 17.89 14.62
CA CYS A 75 -7.58 18.55 14.03
C CYS A 75 -6.86 19.38 15.10
N ILE A 76 -5.53 19.31 15.14
CA ILE A 76 -4.74 20.15 16.04
C ILE A 76 -4.37 21.41 15.26
N SER A 77 -5.04 22.52 15.62
CA SER A 77 -4.74 23.83 15.04
C SER A 77 -3.31 24.25 15.41
N SER A 78 -2.56 24.70 14.41
CA SER A 78 -1.18 25.20 14.51
C SER A 78 -1.02 26.48 15.37
N THR A 79 -2.06 26.94 16.05
CA THR A 79 -2.09 28.19 16.86
C THR A 79 -1.66 28.01 18.31
N SER A 80 -1.57 26.80 18.84
CA SER A 80 -0.91 26.56 20.12
C SER A 80 0.59 26.37 19.90
N LYS A 81 1.44 27.09 20.67
CA LYS A 81 2.87 26.79 20.76
C LYS A 81 3.00 25.29 21.00
N THR A 82 3.26 24.54 19.92
CA THR A 82 3.47 23.09 20.03
C THR A 82 4.66 22.88 20.96
N PRO A 83 4.53 22.05 22.00
CA PRO A 83 5.70 21.56 22.73
C PRO A 83 6.68 20.99 21.70
N ASP A 84 7.96 20.98 22.02
CA ASP A 84 8.98 20.35 21.21
C ASP A 84 8.59 18.85 21.04
N LEU A 85 7.84 18.56 19.97
CA LEU A 85 7.29 17.23 19.73
C LEU A 85 8.44 16.28 19.41
N SER A 86 8.46 15.13 19.99
CA SER A 86 9.36 14.04 19.58
C SER A 86 9.19 13.74 18.08
N ARG A 87 10.16 13.06 17.46
CA ARG A 87 10.07 12.72 16.04
C ARG A 87 8.84 11.87 15.72
N SER A 88 8.43 10.97 16.63
CA SER A 88 7.21 10.16 16.52
C SER A 88 5.94 11.00 16.68
N ASP A 89 5.87 11.88 17.68
CA ASP A 89 4.73 12.77 17.90
C ASP A 89 4.50 13.71 16.70
N SER A 90 5.55 14.08 15.99
CA SER A 90 5.43 14.91 14.78
C SER A 90 4.61 14.28 13.67
N TRP A 91 4.52 12.94 13.63
CA TRP A 91 3.65 12.20 12.70
C TRP A 91 2.19 12.19 13.15
N LEU A 92 1.95 12.04 14.47
CA LEU A 92 0.63 12.10 15.07
C LEU A 92 0.01 13.51 15.04
N GLY A 93 0.86 14.55 14.92
CA GLY A 93 0.46 15.96 15.07
C GLY A 93 0.07 16.33 16.50
N THR A 94 0.22 15.41 17.48
CA THR A 94 -0.05 15.57 18.91
C THR A 94 0.86 14.65 19.71
N THR A 95 0.77 14.70 21.05
CA THR A 95 1.45 13.72 21.91
C THR A 95 0.79 12.35 21.79
N PHE A 96 1.56 11.27 21.99
CA PHE A 96 1.01 9.91 21.90
C PHE A 96 -0.08 9.68 22.98
N GLN A 97 0.07 10.23 24.19
CA GLN A 97 -0.93 10.09 25.26
C GLN A 97 -2.28 10.70 24.87
N ARG A 98 -2.26 11.88 24.24
CA ARG A 98 -3.48 12.52 23.78
C ARG A 98 -4.14 11.74 22.64
N ASP A 99 -3.36 11.25 21.69
CA ASP A 99 -3.89 10.44 20.60
C ASP A 99 -4.50 9.13 21.11
N ALA A 100 -3.83 8.46 22.07
CA ALA A 100 -4.35 7.27 22.72
C ALA A 100 -5.68 7.55 23.43
N GLN A 101 -5.76 8.61 24.23
CA GLN A 101 -7.00 8.98 24.95
C GLN A 101 -8.16 9.31 24.00
N GLU A 102 -7.91 10.08 22.94
CA GLU A 102 -8.91 10.40 21.91
C GLU A 102 -9.37 9.13 21.17
N THR A 103 -8.44 8.21 20.87
CA THR A 103 -8.76 6.92 20.26
C THR A 103 -9.56 6.02 21.20
N ILE A 104 -9.18 5.94 22.48
CA ILE A 104 -9.93 5.20 23.51
C ILE A 104 -11.36 5.73 23.62
N SER A 105 -11.53 7.05 23.66
CA SER A 105 -12.88 7.66 23.69
C SER A 105 -13.71 7.23 22.48
N ALA A 106 -13.11 7.25 21.28
CA ALA A 106 -13.78 6.79 20.06
C ALA A 106 -14.12 5.27 20.08
N LEU A 107 -13.28 4.44 20.70
CA LEU A 107 -13.53 3.00 20.87
C LEU A 107 -14.65 2.70 21.88
N VAL A 108 -14.68 3.45 23.00
CA VAL A 108 -15.71 3.30 24.03
C VAL A 108 -17.10 3.72 23.52
N ASP A 109 -17.15 4.70 22.61
CA ASP A 109 -18.41 5.16 21.99
C ASP A 109 -18.96 4.16 20.95
N LEU A 110 -18.26 3.07 20.65
CA LEU A 110 -18.75 2.01 19.77
C LEU A 110 -19.78 1.12 20.52
N GLU A 111 -20.80 0.66 19.80
CA GLU A 111 -21.87 -0.19 20.36
C GLU A 111 -21.34 -1.50 20.95
N ILE A 112 -20.27 -2.02 20.38
CA ILE A 112 -19.57 -3.24 20.82
C ILE A 112 -18.06 -3.02 20.75
N PRO A 113 -17.27 -3.59 21.67
CA PRO A 113 -15.82 -3.56 21.56
C PRO A 113 -15.34 -4.24 20.25
N PRO A 114 -14.37 -3.66 19.53
CA PRO A 114 -13.85 -4.31 18.35
C PRO A 114 -13.00 -5.55 18.71
N GLU A 115 -13.16 -6.62 17.95
CA GLU A 115 -12.32 -7.81 18.08
C GLU A 115 -10.88 -7.52 17.68
N TRP A 116 -10.70 -6.64 16.71
CA TRP A 116 -9.41 -6.21 16.21
C TRP A 116 -9.33 -4.69 16.10
N LEU A 117 -8.17 -4.18 16.50
CA LEU A 117 -7.71 -2.84 16.12
C LEU A 117 -6.54 -3.00 15.15
N VAL A 118 -6.71 -2.54 13.92
CA VAL A 118 -5.65 -2.44 12.92
C VAL A 118 -5.01 -1.07 13.03
N VAL A 119 -3.72 -1.02 13.31
CA VAL A 119 -2.94 0.21 13.48
C VAL A 119 -1.96 0.34 12.33
N ASP A 120 -2.04 1.45 11.61
CA ASP A 120 -1.13 1.76 10.49
C ASP A 120 -0.71 3.22 10.56
N HIS A 121 0.33 3.48 11.37
CA HIS A 121 0.78 4.85 11.62
C HIS A 121 2.22 4.91 12.17
N TYR A 122 3.09 5.70 11.55
CA TYR A 122 4.52 5.82 11.92
C TYR A 122 4.79 6.45 13.30
N GLY A 123 3.84 7.18 13.86
CA GLY A 123 3.95 7.79 15.17
C GLY A 123 3.44 6.94 16.34
N ILE A 124 3.02 5.69 16.08
CA ILE A 124 2.48 4.77 17.10
C ILE A 124 3.50 3.69 17.42
N ASP A 125 3.68 3.40 18.71
CA ASP A 125 4.58 2.38 19.25
C ASP A 125 3.93 1.59 20.40
N THR A 126 4.71 0.74 21.03
CA THR A 126 4.28 -0.12 22.15
C THR A 126 3.64 0.63 23.31
N HIS A 127 4.03 1.89 23.59
CA HIS A 127 3.43 2.66 24.69
C HIS A 127 1.97 3.03 24.37
N TRP A 128 1.72 3.54 23.16
CA TRP A 128 0.37 3.84 22.70
C TRP A 128 -0.49 2.57 22.62
N GLU A 129 0.06 1.50 22.06
CA GLU A 129 -0.63 0.22 21.90
C GLU A 129 -1.03 -0.40 23.23
N SER A 130 -0.16 -0.29 24.26
CA SER A 130 -0.43 -0.79 25.61
C SER A 130 -1.56 -0.01 26.32
N GLU A 131 -1.66 1.31 26.08
CA GLU A 131 -2.77 2.11 26.63
C GLU A 131 -4.13 1.73 26.01
N VAL A 132 -4.14 1.39 24.71
CA VAL A 132 -5.37 1.09 23.96
C VAL A 132 -5.78 -0.38 24.06
N ALA A 133 -4.85 -1.29 24.29
CA ALA A 133 -5.09 -2.75 24.35
C ALA A 133 -6.26 -3.17 25.25
N PRO A 134 -6.53 -2.58 26.44
CA PRO A 134 -7.67 -2.97 27.28
C PRO A 134 -9.07 -2.75 26.65
N PHE A 135 -9.15 -1.97 25.59
CA PHE A 135 -10.42 -1.59 24.93
C PHE A 135 -10.72 -2.36 23.66
N VAL A 136 -9.84 -3.30 23.27
CA VAL A 136 -9.94 -4.09 22.02
C VAL A 136 -9.59 -5.55 22.28
N GLY A 137 -10.05 -6.46 21.45
CA GLY A 137 -9.72 -7.87 21.59
C GLY A 137 -8.26 -8.17 21.28
N GLN A 138 -7.78 -7.72 20.13
CA GLN A 138 -6.41 -7.93 19.65
C GLN A 138 -5.95 -6.74 18.79
N ILE A 139 -4.64 -6.56 18.64
CA ILE A 139 -4.04 -5.53 17.82
C ILE A 139 -3.28 -6.17 16.65
N LEU A 140 -3.53 -5.69 15.42
CA LEU A 140 -2.68 -5.89 14.26
C LEU A 140 -1.97 -4.57 13.97
N VAL A 141 -0.64 -4.60 13.91
CA VAL A 141 0.18 -3.46 13.48
C VAL A 141 0.65 -3.67 12.04
N ILE A 142 0.49 -2.65 11.20
CA ILE A 142 1.13 -2.58 9.88
C ILE A 142 2.32 -1.63 10.02
N ASP A 143 3.53 -2.17 9.93
CA ASP A 143 4.77 -1.40 10.02
C ASP A 143 5.73 -1.83 8.90
N ASP A 144 6.54 -0.88 8.43
CA ASP A 144 7.56 -1.12 7.41
C ASP A 144 8.88 -0.40 7.72
N LEU A 145 8.98 0.18 8.92
CA LEU A 145 10.19 0.88 9.37
C LEU A 145 11.09 0.00 10.24
N ALA A 146 10.54 -0.90 11.04
CA ALA A 146 11.25 -1.75 12.00
C ALA A 146 12.25 -0.97 12.88
N ASN A 147 11.84 0.19 13.38
CA ASN A 147 12.70 1.11 14.13
C ASN A 147 12.19 1.41 15.54
N ARG A 148 11.13 0.73 15.98
CA ARG A 148 10.49 0.89 17.28
C ARG A 148 9.78 -0.40 17.72
N PRO A 149 9.64 -0.66 19.03
CA PRO A 149 8.92 -1.83 19.52
C PRO A 149 7.40 -1.69 19.35
N HIS A 150 6.73 -2.85 19.21
CA HIS A 150 5.29 -2.98 19.11
C HIS A 150 4.75 -4.04 20.07
N SER A 151 3.61 -3.74 20.73
CA SER A 151 2.83 -4.68 21.53
C SER A 151 1.56 -5.08 20.76
N CYS A 152 1.67 -6.13 19.95
CA CYS A 152 0.60 -6.55 19.06
C CYS A 152 0.51 -8.07 18.94
N SER A 153 -0.70 -8.57 18.59
CA SER A 153 -0.93 -9.99 18.34
C SER A 153 -0.47 -10.43 16.95
N VAL A 154 -0.50 -9.50 15.99
CA VAL A 154 -0.06 -9.71 14.60
C VAL A 154 0.69 -8.47 14.14
N LEU A 155 1.84 -8.66 13.51
CA LEU A 155 2.57 -7.62 12.81
C LEU A 155 2.59 -7.94 11.32
N LEU A 156 2.31 -6.95 10.49
CA LEU A 156 2.38 -7.05 9.03
C LEU A 156 3.44 -6.08 8.49
N ASP A 157 4.49 -6.63 7.87
CA ASP A 157 5.38 -5.91 6.97
C ASP A 157 5.33 -6.55 5.58
N GLN A 158 4.66 -5.87 4.67
CA GLN A 158 4.43 -6.37 3.31
C GLN A 158 5.63 -6.18 2.37
N ASN A 159 6.73 -5.61 2.84
CA ASN A 159 7.87 -5.28 2.02
C ASN A 159 8.92 -6.42 1.99
N LEU A 160 9.82 -6.34 1.03
CA LEU A 160 10.92 -7.25 0.87
C LEU A 160 12.20 -6.64 1.45
N TYR A 161 12.86 -7.39 2.34
CA TYR A 161 14.14 -7.02 2.92
C TYR A 161 15.10 -8.22 2.94
N GLN A 162 16.38 -7.98 3.00
CA GLN A 162 17.38 -9.05 2.93
C GLN A 162 17.33 -10.00 4.14
N GLN A 163 17.11 -9.46 5.35
CA GLN A 163 17.01 -10.22 6.60
C GLN A 163 15.59 -10.07 7.20
N MET A 164 14.60 -10.35 6.40
CA MET A 164 13.20 -10.08 6.72
C MET A 164 12.75 -10.75 8.03
N ASN A 165 13.15 -11.99 8.28
CA ASN A 165 12.73 -12.75 9.46
C ASN A 165 13.35 -12.22 10.77
N GLU A 166 14.53 -11.60 10.70
CA GLU A 166 15.25 -11.05 11.87
C GLU A 166 14.82 -9.62 12.19
N ARG A 167 14.15 -8.95 11.22
CA ARG A 167 13.85 -7.52 11.25
C ARG A 167 13.05 -7.09 12.49
N TYR A 168 12.17 -7.96 12.99
CA TYR A 168 11.27 -7.68 14.13
C TYR A 168 11.56 -8.56 15.36
N GLU A 169 12.63 -9.36 15.37
CA GLU A 169 12.93 -10.36 16.42
C GLU A 169 12.94 -9.77 17.83
N HIS A 170 13.40 -8.51 17.98
CA HIS A 170 13.47 -7.80 19.26
C HIS A 170 12.49 -6.63 19.36
N LEU A 171 11.59 -6.50 18.40
CA LEU A 171 10.65 -5.38 18.30
C LEU A 171 9.21 -5.79 18.56
N VAL A 172 8.93 -7.08 18.71
CA VAL A 172 7.60 -7.62 19.02
C VAL A 172 7.66 -8.66 20.11
N ASP A 173 6.55 -8.90 20.79
CA ASP A 173 6.44 -9.93 21.82
C ASP A 173 6.60 -11.34 21.21
N PRO A 174 7.12 -12.33 21.97
CA PRO A 174 7.33 -13.71 21.49
C PRO A 174 6.06 -14.41 20.98
N GLY A 175 4.88 -13.96 21.40
CA GLY A 175 3.58 -14.48 20.95
C GLY A 175 3.02 -13.81 19.69
N CYS A 176 3.69 -12.80 19.17
CA CYS A 176 3.24 -12.08 17.97
C CYS A 176 3.45 -12.94 16.72
N ILE A 177 2.44 -12.95 15.83
CA ILE A 177 2.57 -13.55 14.50
C ILE A 177 3.10 -12.48 13.55
N ALA A 178 4.32 -12.65 13.05
CA ALA A 178 4.89 -11.76 12.05
C ALA A 178 4.52 -12.25 10.63
N LEU A 179 3.75 -11.45 9.90
CA LEU A 179 3.40 -11.66 8.49
C LEU A 179 4.35 -10.80 7.64
N LEU A 180 5.43 -11.41 7.16
CA LEU A 180 6.54 -10.70 6.53
C LEU A 180 6.62 -11.03 5.03
N GLY A 181 6.78 -9.98 4.23
CA GLY A 181 7.07 -10.08 2.81
C GLY A 181 5.91 -9.84 1.86
N PRO A 182 6.24 -9.74 0.55
CA PRO A 182 5.30 -9.36 -0.51
C PRO A 182 4.11 -10.30 -0.68
N GLN A 183 4.22 -11.54 -0.23
CA GLN A 183 3.10 -12.49 -0.24
C GLN A 183 1.90 -12.01 0.61
N TYR A 184 2.14 -11.09 1.56
CA TYR A 184 1.11 -10.47 2.40
C TYR A 184 0.74 -9.05 1.96
N ALA A 185 1.17 -8.62 0.78
CA ALA A 185 0.85 -7.29 0.26
C ALA A 185 -0.65 -7.06 0.18
N LEU A 186 -1.10 -5.94 0.75
CA LEU A 186 -2.52 -5.56 0.77
C LEU A 186 -2.94 -5.03 -0.61
N LEU A 187 -3.31 -5.94 -1.49
CA LEU A 187 -3.71 -5.66 -2.86
C LEU A 187 -5.22 -5.63 -3.02
N ARG A 188 -5.71 -4.66 -3.78
CA ARG A 188 -7.14 -4.53 -4.13
C ARG A 188 -7.60 -5.74 -4.97
N SER A 189 -8.88 -6.10 -4.84
CA SER A 189 -9.47 -7.27 -5.52
C SER A 189 -9.35 -7.25 -7.05
N GLU A 190 -9.23 -6.07 -7.65
CA GLU A 190 -9.03 -5.92 -9.10
C GLU A 190 -7.72 -6.55 -9.58
N PHE A 191 -6.67 -6.59 -8.73
CA PHE A 191 -5.42 -7.27 -9.06
C PHE A 191 -5.59 -8.78 -9.10
N GLN A 192 -6.40 -9.36 -8.20
CA GLN A 192 -6.73 -10.78 -8.24
C GLN A 192 -7.49 -11.15 -9.52
N GLN A 193 -8.47 -10.33 -9.89
CA GLN A 193 -9.21 -10.52 -11.14
C GLN A 193 -8.28 -10.42 -12.36
N ALA A 194 -7.41 -9.39 -12.41
CA ALA A 194 -6.47 -9.23 -13.50
C ALA A 194 -5.50 -10.42 -13.61
N ARG A 195 -5.02 -10.96 -12.48
CA ARG A 195 -4.12 -12.10 -12.46
C ARG A 195 -4.75 -13.40 -12.97
N SER A 196 -6.04 -13.63 -12.71
CA SER A 196 -6.72 -14.84 -13.18
C SER A 196 -6.83 -14.95 -14.72
N PHE A 197 -6.63 -13.84 -15.43
CA PHE A 197 -6.60 -13.77 -16.89
C PHE A 197 -5.20 -13.52 -17.47
N LEU A 198 -4.18 -13.48 -16.59
CA LEU A 198 -2.82 -13.16 -17.00
C LEU A 198 -2.23 -14.30 -17.83
N ARG A 199 -1.71 -13.96 -19.02
CA ARG A 199 -0.90 -14.88 -19.82
C ARG A 199 0.57 -14.82 -19.40
N PRO A 200 1.32 -15.94 -19.48
CA PRO A 200 2.75 -15.92 -19.24
C PRO A 200 3.44 -14.89 -20.14
N ARG A 201 4.25 -14.03 -19.56
CA ARG A 201 4.98 -13.01 -20.33
C ARG A 201 6.08 -13.64 -21.15
N THR A 202 6.19 -13.27 -22.43
CA THR A 202 7.23 -13.74 -23.35
C THR A 202 8.59 -13.12 -23.04
N GLY A 203 8.59 -11.96 -22.40
CA GLY A 203 9.74 -11.11 -22.13
C GLY A 203 10.01 -10.10 -23.25
N GLU A 204 9.28 -10.14 -24.34
CA GLU A 204 9.28 -9.07 -25.34
C GLU A 204 8.68 -7.81 -24.72
N VAL A 205 9.21 -6.64 -25.07
CA VAL A 205 8.79 -5.34 -24.53
C VAL A 205 8.36 -4.44 -25.66
N GLU A 206 7.06 -4.23 -25.78
CA GLU A 206 6.42 -3.36 -26.77
C GLU A 206 5.51 -2.32 -26.09
N ARG A 207 4.91 -2.71 -24.94
CA ARG A 207 3.97 -1.85 -24.22
C ARG A 207 4.49 -1.48 -22.82
N LEU A 208 4.63 -0.18 -22.59
CA LEU A 208 5.11 0.40 -21.33
C LEU A 208 3.95 0.84 -20.44
N PHE A 209 4.14 0.75 -19.13
CA PHE A 209 3.28 1.35 -18.12
C PHE A 209 4.09 2.32 -17.29
N VAL A 210 3.72 3.61 -17.27
CA VAL A 210 4.43 4.67 -16.54
C VAL A 210 3.59 5.18 -15.38
N PHE A 211 4.10 5.02 -14.14
CA PHE A 211 3.40 5.48 -12.94
C PHE A 211 4.36 5.74 -11.77
N PHE A 212 4.49 7.01 -11.38
CA PHE A 212 5.31 7.45 -10.24
C PHE A 212 4.49 7.84 -9.00
N GLY A 213 3.23 7.40 -8.91
CA GLY A 213 2.28 7.77 -7.88
C GLY A 213 1.32 8.88 -8.33
N GLY A 214 0.27 9.13 -7.51
CA GLY A 214 -0.78 10.06 -7.91
C GLY A 214 -0.32 11.52 -8.01
N ILE A 215 0.60 11.95 -7.16
CA ILE A 215 1.06 13.34 -7.08
C ILE A 215 2.35 13.57 -7.89
N ASP A 216 3.34 12.64 -7.81
CA ASP A 216 4.63 12.73 -8.52
C ASP A 216 5.26 14.14 -8.43
N ARG A 217 5.60 14.56 -7.21
CA ARG A 217 6.11 15.92 -6.92
C ARG A 217 7.39 16.27 -7.68
N ASP A 218 8.24 15.25 -7.87
CA ASP A 218 9.56 15.40 -8.48
C ASP A 218 9.51 15.29 -10.01
N ASN A 219 8.30 15.22 -10.59
CA ASN A 219 8.04 15.19 -12.03
C ASN A 219 8.78 14.07 -12.78
N MET A 220 8.91 12.92 -12.15
CA MET A 220 9.57 11.75 -12.75
C MET A 220 8.80 11.19 -13.94
N THR A 221 7.48 11.39 -13.99
CA THR A 221 6.65 11.03 -15.15
C THR A 221 7.10 11.78 -16.40
N SER A 222 7.28 13.11 -16.33
CA SER A 222 7.78 13.90 -17.47
C SER A 222 9.20 13.49 -17.87
N LEU A 223 10.08 13.18 -16.90
CA LEU A 223 11.43 12.69 -17.17
C LEU A 223 11.40 11.37 -17.94
N ALA A 224 10.54 10.42 -17.52
CA ALA A 224 10.37 9.13 -18.21
C ALA A 224 9.81 9.32 -19.63
N LEU A 225 8.85 10.20 -19.84
CA LEU A 225 8.32 10.49 -21.18
C LEU A 225 9.34 11.12 -22.10
N ARG A 226 10.19 12.03 -21.60
CA ARG A 226 11.32 12.58 -22.36
C ARG A 226 12.35 11.48 -22.70
N ALA A 227 12.63 10.56 -21.78
CA ALA A 227 13.50 9.42 -22.06
C ALA A 227 12.91 8.50 -23.16
N ILE A 228 11.61 8.21 -23.11
CA ILE A 228 10.90 7.41 -24.12
C ILE A 228 10.94 8.09 -25.50
N SER A 229 10.79 9.43 -25.57
CA SER A 229 10.85 10.16 -26.83
C SER A 229 12.19 10.03 -27.59
N ARG A 230 13.28 9.68 -26.88
CA ARG A 230 14.61 9.41 -27.46
C ARG A 230 14.74 8.01 -28.05
N LEU A 231 13.72 7.17 -27.92
CA LEU A 231 13.70 5.78 -28.38
C LEU A 231 12.78 5.59 -29.61
N SER A 232 12.76 6.59 -30.49
CA SER A 232 11.90 6.60 -31.69
C SER A 232 12.23 5.48 -32.69
N ASP A 233 13.41 4.86 -32.55
CA ASP A 233 13.84 3.67 -33.29
C ASP A 233 13.20 2.37 -32.78
N LEU A 234 12.57 2.41 -31.60
CA LEU A 234 11.81 1.31 -31.02
C LEU A 234 10.30 1.54 -31.21
N ASN A 235 9.60 0.49 -31.59
CA ASN A 235 8.13 0.56 -31.76
C ASN A 235 7.43 0.40 -30.40
N LEU A 236 7.54 1.42 -29.53
CA LEU A 236 6.97 1.40 -28.19
C LEU A 236 5.61 2.09 -28.16
N SER A 237 4.70 1.51 -27.39
CA SER A 237 3.40 2.08 -27.05
C SER A 237 3.22 2.04 -25.53
N GLY A 238 2.19 2.69 -24.97
CA GLY A 238 1.97 2.54 -23.55
C GLY A 238 0.89 3.39 -22.93
N ASP A 239 0.80 3.23 -21.61
CA ASP A 239 -0.13 3.94 -20.76
C ASP A 239 0.63 4.73 -19.68
N VAL A 240 0.22 5.95 -19.49
CA VAL A 240 0.76 6.88 -18.47
C VAL A 240 -0.36 7.16 -17.48
N VAL A 241 -0.12 6.93 -16.21
CA VAL A 241 -1.11 7.18 -15.17
C VAL A 241 -0.61 8.26 -14.23
N VAL A 242 -1.47 9.23 -13.92
CA VAL A 242 -1.24 10.27 -12.90
C VAL A 242 -2.51 10.49 -12.09
N GLY A 243 -2.39 11.05 -10.89
CA GLY A 243 -3.56 11.50 -10.14
C GLY A 243 -4.04 12.88 -10.58
N SER A 244 -5.29 13.22 -10.26
CA SER A 244 -5.87 14.53 -10.55
C SER A 244 -5.16 15.71 -9.83
N GLY A 245 -4.45 15.41 -8.73
CA GLY A 245 -3.65 16.38 -7.98
C GLY A 245 -2.20 16.52 -8.45
N ASN A 246 -1.83 15.96 -9.59
CA ASN A 246 -0.46 16.06 -10.11
C ASN A 246 -0.16 17.52 -10.54
N PRO A 247 0.85 18.20 -9.96
CA PRO A 247 1.15 19.59 -10.27
C PRO A 247 1.73 19.80 -11.68
N HIS A 248 2.16 18.72 -12.34
CA HIS A 248 2.80 18.73 -13.65
C HIS A 248 1.88 18.22 -14.77
N LEU A 249 0.57 18.10 -14.51
CA LEU A 249 -0.40 17.47 -15.41
C LEU A 249 -0.32 18.04 -16.85
N THR A 250 -0.28 19.36 -17.01
CA THR A 250 -0.22 20.01 -18.33
C THR A 250 1.04 19.61 -19.12
N GLU A 251 2.20 19.49 -18.45
CA GLU A 251 3.43 19.04 -19.11
C GLU A 251 3.33 17.56 -19.52
N VAL A 252 2.81 16.71 -18.62
CA VAL A 252 2.61 15.27 -18.88
C VAL A 252 1.67 15.07 -20.06
N GLU A 253 0.57 15.81 -20.14
CA GLU A 253 -0.39 15.78 -21.27
C GLU A 253 0.31 16.10 -22.59
N ARG A 254 1.05 17.22 -22.64
CA ARG A 254 1.78 17.64 -23.83
C ARG A 254 2.81 16.59 -24.28
N LEU A 255 3.59 16.04 -23.35
CA LEU A 255 4.60 15.03 -23.65
C LEU A 255 3.96 13.73 -24.14
N THR A 256 2.89 13.27 -23.49
CA THR A 256 2.18 12.06 -23.90
C THR A 256 1.59 12.21 -25.31
N GLN A 257 0.97 13.33 -25.60
CA GLN A 257 0.46 13.62 -26.96
C GLN A 257 1.55 13.61 -28.02
N SER A 258 2.76 14.09 -27.69
CA SER A 258 3.88 14.10 -28.65
C SER A 258 4.41 12.70 -29.00
N LEU A 259 4.16 11.70 -28.15
CA LEU A 259 4.60 10.31 -28.39
C LEU A 259 3.65 9.53 -29.32
N GLY A 260 2.42 9.98 -29.54
CA GLY A 260 1.47 9.40 -30.49
C GLY A 260 0.89 8.04 -30.08
N ASN A 261 1.70 7.11 -29.65
CA ASN A 261 1.30 5.74 -29.27
C ASN A 261 1.13 5.56 -27.74
N PHE A 262 1.09 6.66 -26.99
CA PHE A 262 0.90 6.66 -25.53
C PHE A 262 -0.43 7.29 -25.15
N HIS A 263 -1.07 6.74 -24.13
CA HIS A 263 -2.34 7.22 -23.61
C HIS A 263 -2.21 7.68 -22.17
N LEU A 264 -2.67 8.90 -21.88
CA LEU A 264 -2.73 9.44 -20.54
C LEU A 264 -4.04 9.08 -19.84
N HIS A 265 -3.94 8.59 -18.63
CA HIS A 265 -5.04 8.29 -17.73
C HIS A 265 -4.93 9.14 -16.46
N VAL A 266 -5.88 10.05 -16.24
CA VAL A 266 -5.93 10.88 -15.03
C VAL A 266 -6.91 10.24 -14.05
N GLN A 267 -6.46 9.97 -12.81
CA GLN A 267 -7.28 9.38 -11.75
C GLN A 267 -7.94 8.04 -12.16
N SER A 268 -7.17 7.13 -12.78
CA SER A 268 -7.71 5.86 -13.29
C SER A 268 -8.09 4.89 -12.18
N GLY A 269 -9.28 4.27 -12.32
CA GLY A 269 -9.68 3.09 -11.54
C GLY A 269 -9.18 1.75 -12.12
N ASP A 270 -8.60 1.75 -13.34
CA ASP A 270 -8.29 0.54 -14.12
C ASP A 270 -6.80 0.14 -14.04
N ILE A 271 -6.09 0.51 -12.98
CA ILE A 271 -4.63 0.33 -12.87
C ILE A 271 -4.21 -1.14 -13.06
N ALA A 272 -4.93 -2.07 -12.45
CA ALA A 272 -4.63 -3.50 -12.58
C ALA A 272 -4.73 -4.00 -14.03
N ARG A 273 -5.75 -3.53 -14.78
CA ARG A 273 -5.92 -3.87 -16.20
C ARG A 273 -4.80 -3.26 -17.05
N LEU A 274 -4.45 -2.00 -16.82
CA LEU A 274 -3.36 -1.34 -17.54
C LEU A 274 -2.02 -2.04 -17.29
N MET A 275 -1.70 -2.39 -16.03
CA MET A 275 -0.50 -3.15 -15.67
C MET A 275 -0.49 -4.55 -16.29
N SER A 276 -1.63 -5.26 -16.32
CA SER A 276 -1.69 -6.61 -16.88
C SER A 276 -1.45 -6.63 -18.39
N SER A 277 -1.78 -5.55 -19.10
CA SER A 277 -1.58 -5.39 -20.55
C SER A 277 -0.20 -4.84 -20.94
N ALA A 278 0.58 -4.36 -19.98
CA ALA A 278 1.94 -3.85 -20.23
C ALA A 278 2.99 -4.95 -20.15
N ASP A 279 4.16 -4.75 -20.79
CA ASP A 279 5.29 -5.68 -20.79
C ASP A 279 6.40 -5.22 -19.84
N LEU A 280 6.51 -3.92 -19.60
CA LEU A 280 7.48 -3.30 -18.71
C LEU A 280 6.86 -2.10 -18.02
N SER A 281 7.08 -1.97 -16.71
CA SER A 281 6.68 -0.78 -15.95
C SER A 281 7.87 0.13 -15.67
N ILE A 282 7.62 1.44 -15.65
CA ILE A 282 8.58 2.46 -15.20
C ILE A 282 7.89 3.26 -14.09
N GLY A 283 8.49 3.30 -12.90
CA GLY A 283 7.80 3.97 -11.79
C GLY A 283 8.56 4.04 -10.49
N ALA A 284 7.88 4.55 -9.46
CA ALA A 284 8.44 4.65 -8.12
C ALA A 284 8.60 3.28 -7.44
N GLY A 285 9.60 3.17 -6.56
CA GLY A 285 9.88 2.02 -5.72
C GLY A 285 8.99 1.89 -4.48
N GLY A 286 7.74 2.40 -4.52
CA GLY A 286 6.78 2.33 -3.40
C GLY A 286 5.93 1.05 -3.40
N THR A 287 4.79 1.09 -2.71
CA THR A 287 3.86 -0.06 -2.56
C THR A 287 3.36 -0.64 -3.89
N THR A 288 3.32 0.16 -4.95
CA THR A 288 3.01 -0.27 -6.32
C THR A 288 3.98 -1.34 -6.85
N THR A 289 5.17 -1.47 -6.25
CA THR A 289 6.11 -2.56 -6.55
C THR A 289 5.45 -3.92 -6.35
N TRP A 290 4.64 -4.09 -5.31
CA TRP A 290 3.96 -5.35 -5.03
C TRP A 290 2.74 -5.59 -5.92
N GLU A 291 2.09 -4.52 -6.41
CA GLU A 291 1.06 -4.60 -7.45
C GLU A 291 1.65 -5.14 -8.76
N ARG A 292 2.82 -4.60 -9.17
CA ARG A 292 3.57 -5.08 -10.34
C ARG A 292 4.03 -6.52 -10.16
N ALA A 293 4.65 -6.83 -9.02
CA ALA A 293 5.14 -8.16 -8.71
C ALA A 293 4.02 -9.21 -8.72
N TYR A 294 2.86 -8.88 -8.17
CA TYR A 294 1.70 -9.78 -8.19
C TYR A 294 1.20 -10.09 -9.62
N LEU A 295 1.36 -9.17 -10.57
CA LEU A 295 1.04 -9.37 -11.98
C LEU A 295 2.24 -9.85 -12.81
N GLY A 296 3.38 -10.14 -12.18
CA GLY A 296 4.61 -10.53 -12.87
C GLY A 296 5.01 -9.50 -13.93
N LEU A 297 4.87 -8.20 -13.65
CA LEU A 297 5.18 -7.11 -14.58
C LEU A 297 6.58 -6.57 -14.32
N PRO A 298 7.59 -6.95 -15.13
CA PRO A 298 8.95 -6.45 -15.00
C PRO A 298 8.99 -4.94 -14.88
N SER A 299 9.90 -4.42 -14.04
CA SER A 299 9.89 -3.00 -13.76
C SER A 299 11.28 -2.36 -13.69
N ILE A 300 11.34 -1.11 -14.14
CA ILE A 300 12.40 -0.14 -13.88
C ILE A 300 11.89 0.77 -12.75
N SER A 301 12.57 0.73 -11.62
CA SER A 301 12.15 1.42 -10.40
C SER A 301 13.09 2.56 -10.04
N VAL A 302 12.52 3.70 -9.65
CA VAL A 302 13.25 4.87 -9.14
C VAL A 302 12.85 5.10 -7.68
N VAL A 303 13.82 5.35 -6.83
CA VAL A 303 13.60 5.68 -5.42
C VAL A 303 13.27 7.17 -5.32
N VAL A 304 12.04 7.50 -4.92
CA VAL A 304 11.56 8.88 -4.77
C VAL A 304 11.32 9.30 -3.31
N ALA A 305 11.51 8.38 -2.36
CA ALA A 305 11.38 8.65 -0.93
C ALA A 305 12.35 7.77 -0.13
N GLU A 306 12.82 8.26 1.02
CA GLU A 306 13.85 7.59 1.80
C GLU A 306 13.45 6.19 2.27
N ASN A 307 12.19 6.02 2.68
CA ASN A 307 11.65 4.72 3.08
C ASN A 307 11.55 3.68 1.94
N GLN A 308 11.77 4.09 0.68
CA GLN A 308 11.77 3.18 -0.47
C GLN A 308 13.16 2.60 -0.77
N ARG A 309 14.26 3.18 -0.24
CA ARG A 309 15.63 2.77 -0.59
C ARG A 309 15.88 1.29 -0.32
N GLU A 310 15.81 0.90 0.95
CA GLU A 310 16.14 -0.45 1.38
C GLU A 310 15.29 -1.50 0.66
N MET A 311 13.98 -1.24 0.55
CA MET A 311 13.04 -2.12 -0.14
C MET A 311 13.36 -2.24 -1.63
N THR A 312 13.65 -1.12 -2.33
CA THR A 312 13.96 -1.13 -3.77
C THR A 312 15.29 -1.85 -4.03
N ASP A 313 16.29 -1.64 -3.16
CA ASP A 313 17.57 -2.34 -3.23
C ASP A 313 17.42 -3.84 -3.01
N ALA A 314 16.59 -4.25 -2.04
CA ALA A 314 16.29 -5.66 -1.79
C ALA A 314 15.56 -6.28 -3.00
N ALA A 315 14.56 -5.58 -3.57
CA ALA A 315 13.84 -6.00 -4.76
C ALA A 315 14.77 -6.17 -5.98
N ALA A 316 15.70 -5.23 -6.18
CA ALA A 316 16.68 -5.33 -7.26
C ALA A 316 17.64 -6.51 -7.07
N ARG A 317 18.16 -6.73 -5.86
CA ARG A 317 18.99 -7.90 -5.53
C ARG A 317 18.25 -9.23 -5.73
N ALA A 318 16.96 -9.27 -5.43
CA ALA A 318 16.10 -10.43 -5.68
C ALA A 318 15.75 -10.61 -7.17
N GLY A 319 16.13 -9.67 -8.04
CA GLY A 319 15.86 -9.71 -9.47
C GLY A 319 14.39 -9.47 -9.83
N VAL A 320 13.65 -8.75 -9.00
CA VAL A 320 12.24 -8.38 -9.22
C VAL A 320 12.05 -6.95 -9.71
N CYS A 321 13.13 -6.18 -9.85
CA CYS A 321 13.12 -4.90 -10.56
C CYS A 321 14.54 -4.54 -11.03
N ILE A 322 14.62 -3.56 -11.94
CA ILE A 322 15.84 -2.83 -12.27
C ILE A 322 15.79 -1.52 -11.49
N SER A 323 16.68 -1.33 -10.49
CA SER A 323 16.75 -0.08 -9.74
C SER A 323 17.66 0.92 -10.45
N LEU A 324 17.17 2.15 -10.65
CA LEU A 324 17.97 3.29 -11.11
C LEU A 324 18.50 4.15 -9.96
N GLY A 325 18.19 3.77 -8.71
CA GLY A 325 18.62 4.51 -7.52
C GLY A 325 17.78 5.74 -7.22
N TRP A 326 18.42 6.73 -6.58
CA TRP A 326 17.77 7.92 -6.07
C TRP A 326 17.40 8.92 -7.19
N PHE A 327 16.20 9.46 -7.17
CA PHE A 327 15.60 10.22 -8.27
C PHE A 327 16.45 11.41 -8.74
N GLU A 328 17.17 12.13 -7.87
CA GLU A 328 18.04 13.24 -8.25
C GLU A 328 19.24 12.82 -9.11
N GLN A 329 19.60 11.54 -9.09
CA GLN A 329 20.68 10.95 -9.88
C GLN A 329 20.20 10.32 -11.19
N VAL A 330 18.88 10.20 -11.36
CA VAL A 330 18.26 9.60 -12.54
C VAL A 330 18.12 10.64 -13.65
N SER A 331 18.52 10.27 -14.86
CA SER A 331 18.46 11.12 -16.04
C SER A 331 17.61 10.48 -17.15
N GLU A 332 17.22 11.30 -18.15
CA GLU A 332 16.60 10.79 -19.38
C GLU A 332 17.44 9.69 -20.05
N THR A 333 18.76 9.87 -20.02
CA THR A 333 19.70 8.90 -20.61
C THR A 333 19.67 7.58 -19.85
N SER A 334 19.75 7.59 -18.51
CA SER A 334 19.74 6.35 -17.72
C SER A 334 18.43 5.58 -17.85
N ILE A 335 17.28 6.28 -17.92
CA ILE A 335 15.97 5.65 -18.16
C ILE A 335 15.93 5.05 -19.58
N ALA A 336 16.36 5.81 -20.60
CA ALA A 336 16.36 5.32 -21.99
C ALA A 336 17.27 4.10 -22.18
N GLU A 337 18.44 4.10 -21.58
CA GLU A 337 19.37 2.95 -21.61
C GLU A 337 18.78 1.73 -20.91
N ALA A 338 18.11 1.90 -19.76
CA ALA A 338 17.45 0.80 -19.07
C ALA A 338 16.29 0.21 -19.88
N ILE A 339 15.47 1.04 -20.55
CA ILE A 339 14.42 0.58 -21.46
C ILE A 339 15.04 -0.20 -22.64
N ARG A 340 16.06 0.36 -23.29
CA ARG A 340 16.75 -0.29 -24.43
C ARG A 340 17.35 -1.63 -24.02
N SER A 341 17.96 -1.71 -22.84
CA SER A 341 18.49 -2.96 -22.31
C SER A 341 17.38 -3.99 -22.03
N ALA A 342 16.23 -3.55 -21.51
CA ALA A 342 15.09 -4.43 -21.30
C ALA A 342 14.53 -4.99 -22.62
N VAL A 343 14.35 -4.14 -23.65
CA VAL A 343 13.92 -4.53 -25.00
C VAL A 343 14.91 -5.54 -25.63
N ALA A 344 16.21 -5.32 -25.45
CA ALA A 344 17.26 -6.18 -25.99
C ALA A 344 17.42 -7.52 -25.25
N SER A 345 16.76 -7.71 -24.10
CA SER A 345 16.98 -8.85 -23.20
C SER A 345 15.69 -9.58 -22.79
N PRO A 346 14.92 -10.18 -23.73
CA PRO A 346 13.64 -10.83 -23.39
C PRO A 346 13.76 -11.94 -22.33
N GLN A 347 14.89 -12.64 -22.32
CA GLN A 347 15.14 -13.72 -21.35
C GLN A 347 15.26 -13.17 -19.91
N VAL A 348 15.87 -11.99 -19.75
CA VAL A 348 16.00 -11.31 -18.44
C VAL A 348 14.62 -10.86 -17.96
N MET A 349 13.81 -10.25 -18.84
CA MET A 349 12.45 -9.81 -18.52
C MET A 349 11.57 -11.00 -18.13
N ARG A 350 11.64 -12.10 -18.86
CA ARG A 350 10.90 -13.33 -18.51
C ARG A 350 11.33 -13.92 -17.17
N LYS A 351 12.64 -13.90 -16.86
CA LYS A 351 13.15 -14.34 -15.57
C LYS A 351 12.63 -13.45 -14.45
N MET A 352 12.68 -12.13 -14.61
CA MET A 352 12.17 -11.15 -13.65
C MET A 352 10.69 -11.39 -13.38
N SER A 353 9.85 -11.51 -14.40
CA SER A 353 8.42 -11.82 -14.26
C SER A 353 8.17 -13.07 -13.41
N ARG A 354 8.94 -14.14 -13.61
CA ARG A 354 8.83 -15.37 -12.81
C ARG A 354 9.23 -15.15 -11.35
N GLN A 355 10.27 -14.36 -11.10
CA GLN A 355 10.73 -14.03 -9.76
C GLN A 355 9.70 -13.19 -9.00
N GLU A 356 9.08 -12.21 -9.67
CA GLU A 356 7.99 -11.39 -9.13
C GLU A 356 6.79 -12.25 -8.72
N LEU A 357 6.36 -13.18 -9.58
CA LEU A 357 5.27 -14.11 -9.28
C LEU A 357 5.61 -15.03 -8.11
N ALA A 358 6.87 -15.46 -7.99
CA ALA A 358 7.32 -16.39 -6.95
C ALA A 358 7.35 -15.77 -5.53
N ILE A 359 7.58 -14.46 -5.42
CA ILE A 359 7.57 -13.75 -4.12
C ILE A 359 6.20 -13.26 -3.71
N SER A 360 5.23 -13.29 -4.62
CA SER A 360 3.86 -12.81 -4.40
C SER A 360 2.96 -13.90 -3.81
N ALA A 361 1.78 -13.51 -3.34
CA ALA A 361 0.75 -14.47 -2.93
C ALA A 361 0.42 -15.45 -4.08
N PRO A 362 -0.05 -16.69 -3.76
CA PRO A 362 -0.47 -17.66 -4.77
C PRO A 362 -1.56 -17.11 -5.70
N GLU A 363 -1.67 -17.68 -6.91
CA GLU A 363 -2.54 -17.18 -7.99
C GLU A 363 -4.00 -16.94 -7.58
N HIS A 364 -4.55 -17.79 -6.73
CA HIS A 364 -5.96 -17.71 -6.29
C HIS A 364 -6.16 -16.94 -4.99
N GLN A 365 -5.13 -16.30 -4.48
CA GLN A 365 -5.14 -15.55 -3.21
C GLN A 365 -4.44 -14.21 -3.38
N THR A 366 -4.84 -13.25 -2.58
CA THR A 366 -4.10 -11.99 -2.40
C THR A 366 -3.49 -11.98 -1.00
N GLY A 367 -2.44 -11.17 -0.79
CA GLY A 367 -1.95 -10.92 0.55
C GLY A 367 -3.06 -10.42 1.48
N THR A 368 -3.98 -9.61 0.96
CA THR A 368 -5.17 -9.14 1.67
C THR A 368 -6.02 -10.29 2.19
N SER A 369 -6.31 -11.29 1.35
CA SER A 369 -7.11 -12.47 1.78
C SER A 369 -6.36 -13.36 2.77
N LEU A 370 -5.03 -13.43 2.68
CA LEU A 370 -4.19 -14.16 3.64
C LEU A 370 -4.21 -13.47 5.01
N VAL A 371 -4.01 -12.14 5.06
CA VAL A 371 -4.07 -11.36 6.30
C VAL A 371 -5.47 -11.44 6.93
N ALA A 372 -6.53 -11.22 6.14
CA ALA A 372 -7.90 -11.33 6.64
C ALA A 372 -8.19 -12.73 7.25
N ARG A 373 -7.69 -13.80 6.63
CA ARG A 373 -7.83 -15.17 7.15
C ARG A 373 -7.17 -15.35 8.52
N VAL A 374 -5.98 -14.78 8.73
CA VAL A 374 -5.29 -14.82 10.03
C VAL A 374 -6.13 -14.14 11.11
N LEU A 375 -6.69 -12.95 10.82
CA LEU A 375 -7.58 -12.25 11.74
C LEU A 375 -8.81 -13.08 12.09
N MET A 376 -9.51 -13.62 11.09
CA MET A 376 -10.71 -14.44 11.26
C MET A 376 -10.47 -15.75 12.04
N GLN A 377 -9.31 -16.38 11.87
CA GLN A 377 -8.96 -17.61 12.58
C GLN A 377 -8.68 -17.34 14.07
N ARG A 378 -8.01 -16.24 14.40
CA ARG A 378 -7.71 -15.87 15.78
C ARG A 378 -8.94 -15.36 16.55
N SER A 379 -9.89 -14.72 15.88
CA SER A 379 -11.17 -14.35 16.48
C SER A 379 -11.94 -15.56 17.04
N LYS A 380 -11.82 -16.73 16.41
CA LYS A 380 -12.50 -17.96 16.82
C LYS A 380 -11.86 -18.69 18.00
N VAL A 381 -10.61 -18.37 18.34
CA VAL A 381 -9.85 -19.03 19.43
C VAL A 381 -10.01 -18.28 20.75
N ALA A 382 -10.45 -17.03 20.71
CA ALA A 382 -10.62 -16.15 21.90
C ALA A 382 -12.00 -16.30 22.59
N VAL A 383 -12.85 -17.23 22.14
CA VAL A 383 -14.13 -17.64 22.72
C VAL A 383 -13.94 -19.06 23.33
#